data_5147ccae384920b07a44e3fb8ccf5b05
#
_entry.id   5147ccae384920b07a44e3fb8ccf5b05
#
_cell.length_a   1.000
_cell.length_b   1.000
_cell.length_c   1.000
_cell.angle_alpha   90.00
_cell.angle_beta   90.00
_cell.angle_gamma   90.00
#
_symmetry.space_group_name_H-M   'P 1'
#
loop_
_entity.id
_entity.type
_entity.pdbx_description
1 polymer ?
#
loop_
_entity_poly.entity_id
_entity_poly.type
_entity_poly.pdbx_seq_one_letter_code
_entity_poly.pdbx_strand_id
1 'polypeptide(L)'
;MRVFECRDDLPGNECWIYIREYANGRIKYSLSNAPADTPMATLNLLMKPGKWIKASPITAQGLQEFGTAVLVNLINEMGVFPSRNFQESQFAAAAAISGEALAGSLATGRTGCHRCPVQCVRLVKSGAGNTAGPEYESIWALGPQCGIGDLETIVRANTLCNELGLDTISTGSTIGCAMELAEKGLLDSSLKFGDRAGLLTSINDIAHRSGFGDRLAEGSLRLATSCGAPKYAF
;
A
#
# COMPACT_ATOMS: atom_id res chain seq x y z
N MET A 1 -6.45 22.45 21.02
CA MET A 1 -5.02 22.79 21.02
C MET A 1 -4.24 21.47 21.10
N ARG A 2 -3.39 21.17 20.15
CA ARG A 2 -2.49 20.00 20.21
C ARG A 2 -1.08 20.53 20.50
N VAL A 3 -0.38 19.86 21.40
CA VAL A 3 0.99 20.20 21.80
C VAL A 3 1.87 19.06 21.34
N PHE A 4 2.92 19.35 20.60
CA PHE A 4 3.94 18.39 20.18
C PHE A 4 5.27 18.77 20.83
N GLU A 5 5.90 17.82 21.47
CA GLU A 5 7.24 17.93 22.00
C GLU A 5 8.23 17.59 20.88
N CYS A 6 9.09 18.52 20.52
CA CYS A 6 10.28 18.22 19.72
C CYS A 6 11.45 18.06 20.68
N ARG A 7 11.96 16.85 20.80
CA ARG A 7 13.24 16.60 21.46
C ARG A 7 14.33 16.60 20.42
N ASP A 8 15.24 17.53 20.54
CA ASP A 8 16.57 17.38 19.97
C ASP A 8 17.42 16.68 21.05
N ASP A 9 18.21 15.67 20.69
CA ASP A 9 18.99 14.84 21.63
C ASP A 9 20.11 15.61 22.39
N LEU A 10 20.08 16.94 22.37
CA LEU A 10 21.01 17.79 23.06
C LEU A 10 20.39 18.32 24.39
N PRO A 11 21.02 18.08 25.55
CA PRO A 11 20.54 18.54 26.83
C PRO A 11 20.37 20.06 26.85
N GLY A 12 19.17 20.53 27.16
CA GLY A 12 18.84 21.94 27.29
C GLY A 12 18.08 22.56 26.11
N ASN A 13 17.82 21.83 25.02
CA ASN A 13 17.09 22.31 23.85
C ASN A 13 15.66 21.76 23.78
N GLU A 14 14.89 21.89 24.84
CA GLU A 14 13.45 21.55 24.79
C GLU A 14 12.70 22.71 24.14
N CYS A 15 12.21 22.46 22.90
CA CYS A 15 11.29 23.39 22.27
C CYS A 15 9.91 22.77 22.13
N TRP A 16 8.87 23.54 22.40
CA TRP A 16 7.50 23.11 22.29
C TRP A 16 6.82 23.76 21.11
N ILE A 17 6.19 22.96 20.25
CA ILE A 17 5.36 23.44 19.14
C ILE A 17 3.91 23.41 19.59
N TYR A 18 3.30 24.59 19.73
CA TYR A 18 1.86 24.71 19.99
C TYR A 18 1.11 24.90 18.68
N ILE A 19 0.20 24.00 18.40
CA ILE A 19 -0.68 24.09 17.22
C ILE A 19 -2.07 24.46 17.69
N ARG A 20 -2.57 25.62 17.23
CA ARG A 20 -3.96 26.03 17.44
C ARG A 20 -4.70 26.05 16.11
N GLU A 21 -5.71 25.23 16.02
CA GLU A 21 -6.65 25.23 14.89
C GLU A 21 -7.86 26.09 15.25
N TYR A 22 -8.23 26.98 14.34
CA TYR A 22 -9.41 27.85 14.47
C TYR A 22 -10.59 27.25 13.67
N ALA A 23 -11.83 27.55 14.07
CA ALA A 23 -13.04 27.07 13.43
C ALA A 23 -13.15 27.38 11.92
N ASN A 24 -12.41 28.41 11.46
CA ASN A 24 -12.34 28.79 10.04
C ASN A 24 -11.24 28.04 9.26
N GLY A 25 -10.67 26.97 9.84
CA GLY A 25 -9.61 26.18 9.22
C GLY A 25 -8.21 26.81 9.23
N ARG A 26 -8.05 28.01 9.81
CA ARG A 26 -6.71 28.62 9.99
C ARG A 26 -5.97 27.90 11.11
N ILE A 27 -4.68 27.66 10.88
CA ILE A 27 -3.80 27.03 11.86
C ILE A 27 -2.74 28.08 12.25
N LYS A 28 -2.57 28.28 13.55
CA LYS A 28 -1.50 29.10 14.10
C LYS A 28 -0.53 28.21 14.86
N TYR A 29 0.73 28.34 14.55
CA TYR A 29 1.82 27.71 15.27
C TYR A 29 2.49 28.73 16.17
N SER A 30 2.86 28.33 17.38
CA SER A 30 3.74 29.10 18.25
C SER A 30 4.81 28.16 18.80
N LEU A 31 6.03 28.63 18.85
CA LEU A 31 7.16 27.97 19.49
C LEU A 31 7.38 28.61 20.84
N SER A 32 7.50 27.81 21.90
CA SER A 32 7.98 28.30 23.19
C SER A 32 9.40 27.80 23.44
N ASN A 33 10.18 28.60 24.14
CA ASN A 33 11.58 28.33 24.48
C ASN A 33 12.54 28.23 23.26
N ALA A 34 12.14 28.72 22.08
CA ALA A 34 13.12 28.96 21.03
C ALA A 34 14.09 30.05 21.52
N PRO A 35 15.40 29.84 21.41
CA PRO A 35 16.38 30.90 21.70
C PRO A 35 16.06 32.19 20.95
N ALA A 36 16.30 33.35 21.56
CA ALA A 36 15.95 34.65 20.97
C ALA A 36 16.65 34.90 19.61
N ASP A 37 17.71 34.20 19.34
CA ASP A 37 18.54 34.24 18.14
C ASP A 37 18.19 33.12 17.12
N THR A 38 17.12 32.36 17.36
CA THR A 38 16.70 31.31 16.41
C THR A 38 16.41 31.94 15.03
N PRO A 39 17.14 31.55 13.98
CA PRO A 39 16.98 32.19 12.69
C PRO A 39 15.54 32.04 12.18
N MET A 40 14.95 33.14 11.72
CA MET A 40 13.63 33.11 11.04
C MET A 40 13.58 32.12 9.88
N ALA A 41 14.74 31.77 9.32
CA ALA A 41 14.88 30.68 8.32
C ALA A 41 14.47 29.29 8.87
N THR A 42 14.84 28.98 10.11
CA THR A 42 14.49 27.72 10.78
C THR A 42 12.98 27.64 11.04
N LEU A 43 12.37 28.74 11.51
CA LEU A 43 10.92 28.87 11.69
C LEU A 43 10.18 28.75 10.36
N ASN A 44 10.71 29.35 9.29
CA ASN A 44 10.15 29.23 7.94
C ASN A 44 10.29 27.82 7.35
N LEU A 45 11.32 27.07 7.72
CA LEU A 45 11.48 25.65 7.35
C LEU A 45 10.37 24.81 7.97
N LEU A 46 10.09 24.97 9.24
CA LEU A 46 9.02 24.25 9.96
C LEU A 46 7.62 24.63 9.45
N MET A 47 7.46 25.85 8.90
CA MET A 47 6.17 26.36 8.42
C MET A 47 5.90 26.11 6.92
N LYS A 48 6.86 25.58 6.14
CA LYS A 48 6.72 25.38 4.69
C LYS A 48 7.06 23.97 4.19
N PRO A 49 6.61 22.87 4.86
CA PRO A 49 6.84 21.52 4.33
C PRO A 49 6.26 21.35 2.91
N GLY A 50 5.16 22.04 2.59
CA GLY A 50 4.53 21.99 1.29
C GLY A 50 5.39 22.47 0.11
N LYS A 51 6.33 23.39 0.31
CA LYS A 51 7.27 23.82 -0.74
C LYS A 51 8.30 22.74 -1.07
N TRP A 52 8.83 22.08 -0.05
CA TRP A 52 9.83 21.02 -0.19
C TRP A 52 9.22 19.78 -0.84
N ILE A 53 8.04 19.37 -0.38
CA ILE A 53 7.29 18.27 -0.95
C ILE A 53 7.01 18.53 -2.44
N LYS A 54 6.58 19.75 -2.80
CA LYS A 54 6.31 20.13 -4.20
C LYS A 54 7.56 20.32 -5.04
N ALA A 55 8.72 20.58 -4.43
CA ALA A 55 9.98 20.74 -5.14
C ALA A 55 10.69 19.40 -5.40
N SER A 56 10.37 18.35 -4.67
CA SER A 56 10.97 17.04 -4.87
C SER A 56 10.33 16.31 -6.06
N PRO A 57 11.11 15.87 -7.05
CA PRO A 57 10.58 15.07 -8.17
C PRO A 57 9.87 13.79 -7.72
N ILE A 58 10.37 13.16 -6.65
CA ILE A 58 9.76 11.93 -6.11
C ILE A 58 8.34 12.19 -5.63
N THR A 59 8.13 13.25 -4.84
CA THR A 59 6.82 13.54 -4.27
C THR A 59 5.89 14.27 -5.23
N ALA A 60 6.40 15.21 -6.02
CA ALA A 60 5.60 16.06 -6.89
C ALA A 60 5.29 15.42 -8.26
N GLN A 61 6.16 14.57 -8.76
CA GLN A 61 5.99 13.89 -10.04
C GLN A 61 5.66 12.40 -9.82
N GLY A 62 6.53 11.65 -9.15
CA GLY A 62 6.32 10.22 -8.96
C GLY A 62 5.07 9.89 -8.14
N LEU A 63 5.09 10.22 -6.85
CA LEU A 63 3.98 9.86 -5.94
C LEU A 63 2.68 10.61 -6.26
N GLN A 64 2.77 11.88 -6.68
CA GLN A 64 1.57 12.65 -6.98
C GLN A 64 0.90 12.20 -8.27
N GLU A 65 1.66 11.74 -9.25
CA GLU A 65 1.14 11.33 -10.57
C GLU A 65 0.75 9.86 -10.59
N PHE A 66 1.58 8.98 -10.04
CA PHE A 66 1.41 7.53 -10.14
C PHE A 66 1.08 6.84 -8.81
N GLY A 67 1.08 7.56 -7.68
CA GLY A 67 0.95 6.97 -6.35
C GLY A 67 2.17 6.14 -5.96
N THR A 68 2.04 5.33 -4.92
CA THR A 68 3.10 4.40 -4.48
C THR A 68 3.40 3.34 -5.54
N ALA A 69 2.46 3.06 -6.44
CA ALA A 69 2.60 2.13 -7.55
C ALA A 69 3.70 2.52 -8.56
N VAL A 70 4.25 3.75 -8.50
CA VAL A 70 5.46 4.17 -9.24
C VAL A 70 6.65 3.25 -8.96
N LEU A 71 6.67 2.60 -7.81
CA LEU A 71 7.75 1.69 -7.40
C LEU A 71 7.75 0.35 -8.17
N VAL A 72 6.64 -0.05 -8.79
CA VAL A 72 6.52 -1.37 -9.45
C VAL A 72 7.60 -1.58 -10.50
N ASN A 73 7.71 -0.68 -11.48
CA ASN A 73 8.72 -0.80 -12.53
C ASN A 73 10.14 -0.70 -11.97
N LEU A 74 10.39 0.25 -11.06
CA LEU A 74 11.70 0.45 -10.45
C LEU A 74 12.19 -0.81 -9.72
N ILE A 75 11.36 -1.37 -8.85
CA ILE A 75 11.72 -2.54 -8.03
C ILE A 75 11.86 -3.79 -8.92
N ASN A 76 11.02 -3.90 -9.96
CA ASN A 76 11.14 -5.00 -10.92
C ASN A 76 12.45 -4.95 -11.70
N GLU A 77 12.84 -3.77 -12.19
CA GLU A 77 14.14 -3.56 -12.89
C GLU A 77 15.35 -3.84 -11.98
N MET A 78 15.21 -3.56 -10.68
CA MET A 78 16.26 -3.89 -9.70
C MET A 78 16.35 -5.39 -9.41
N GLY A 79 15.44 -6.23 -9.92
CA GLY A 79 15.43 -7.66 -9.65
C GLY A 79 15.02 -8.05 -8.23
N VAL A 80 14.28 -7.17 -7.55
CA VAL A 80 13.82 -7.38 -6.16
C VAL A 80 12.29 -7.23 -6.02
N PHE A 81 11.55 -7.64 -7.07
CA PHE A 81 10.09 -7.67 -7.09
C PHE A 81 9.59 -9.11 -6.92
N PRO A 82 9.40 -9.60 -5.68
CA PRO A 82 9.08 -11.00 -5.44
C PRO A 82 7.79 -11.41 -6.14
N SER A 83 7.79 -12.60 -6.74
CA SER A 83 6.66 -13.11 -7.52
C SER A 83 6.42 -14.58 -7.20
N ARG A 84 5.19 -15.06 -7.41
CA ARG A 84 4.81 -16.45 -7.22
C ARG A 84 5.25 -17.00 -5.85
N ASN A 85 4.81 -16.33 -4.80
CA ASN A 85 5.18 -16.65 -3.41
C ASN A 85 6.70 -16.70 -3.19
N PHE A 86 7.40 -15.63 -3.65
CA PHE A 86 8.87 -15.48 -3.56
C PHE A 86 9.70 -16.49 -4.36
N GLN A 87 9.11 -17.25 -5.27
CA GLN A 87 9.87 -18.16 -6.15
C GLN A 87 10.69 -17.42 -7.20
N GLU A 88 10.26 -16.21 -7.58
CA GLU A 88 10.91 -15.38 -8.59
C GLU A 88 11.15 -13.98 -8.02
N SER A 89 12.17 -13.27 -8.52
CA SER A 89 12.55 -11.93 -8.08
C SER A 89 12.20 -10.84 -9.09
N GLN A 90 11.58 -11.20 -10.20
CA GLN A 90 11.06 -10.31 -11.23
C GLN A 90 9.73 -10.84 -11.76
N PHE A 91 8.92 -9.94 -12.30
CA PHE A 91 7.63 -10.27 -12.88
C PHE A 91 7.52 -9.75 -14.31
N ALA A 92 7.36 -10.62 -15.28
CA ALA A 92 7.36 -10.25 -16.70
C ALA A 92 6.26 -9.24 -17.07
N ALA A 93 5.13 -9.26 -16.39
CA ALA A 93 4.00 -8.36 -16.64
C ALA A 93 4.02 -7.09 -15.75
N ALA A 94 5.13 -6.76 -15.08
CA ALA A 94 5.22 -5.63 -14.15
C ALA A 94 4.77 -4.31 -14.79
N ALA A 95 5.19 -4.02 -16.01
CA ALA A 95 4.83 -2.79 -16.71
C ALA A 95 3.30 -2.66 -16.92
N ALA A 96 2.59 -3.77 -17.12
CA ALA A 96 1.14 -3.79 -17.32
C ALA A 96 0.33 -3.51 -16.04
N ILE A 97 0.96 -3.65 -14.87
CA ILE A 97 0.34 -3.44 -13.54
C ILE A 97 0.98 -2.29 -12.77
N SER A 98 1.81 -1.48 -13.44
CA SER A 98 2.56 -0.37 -12.84
C SER A 98 1.66 0.84 -12.51
N GLY A 99 2.20 1.80 -11.78
CA GLY A 99 1.54 3.07 -11.49
C GLY A 99 1.23 3.86 -12.75
N GLU A 100 2.11 3.78 -13.75
CA GLU A 100 1.93 4.40 -15.06
C GLU A 100 0.76 3.76 -15.82
N ALA A 101 0.66 2.42 -15.81
CA ALA A 101 -0.47 1.70 -16.40
C ALA A 101 -1.78 2.05 -15.69
N LEU A 102 -1.78 2.09 -14.36
CA LEU A 102 -2.96 2.46 -13.55
C LEU A 102 -3.40 3.89 -13.85
N ALA A 103 -2.47 4.84 -13.88
CA ALA A 103 -2.76 6.25 -14.15
C ALA A 103 -3.28 6.47 -15.59
N GLY A 104 -2.74 5.74 -16.56
CA GLY A 104 -3.10 5.86 -17.97
C GLY A 104 -4.39 5.16 -18.39
N SER A 105 -4.94 4.24 -17.55
CA SER A 105 -6.08 3.42 -17.95
C SER A 105 -7.27 3.48 -16.99
N LEU A 106 -7.09 3.18 -15.71
CA LEU A 106 -8.17 2.96 -14.75
C LEU A 106 -8.34 4.08 -13.72
N ALA A 107 -7.33 4.93 -13.53
CA ALA A 107 -7.42 6.02 -12.57
C ALA A 107 -8.38 7.11 -13.06
N THR A 108 -9.28 7.53 -12.16
CA THR A 108 -10.26 8.60 -12.39
C THR A 108 -9.90 9.90 -11.68
N GLY A 109 -8.90 9.86 -10.80
CA GLY A 109 -8.46 10.99 -10.01
C GLY A 109 -7.47 10.59 -8.93
N ARG A 110 -7.29 11.48 -7.96
CA ARG A 110 -6.37 11.26 -6.83
C ARG A 110 -6.96 11.81 -5.54
N THR A 111 -6.54 11.22 -4.44
CA THR A 111 -6.84 11.68 -3.09
C THR A 111 -5.66 11.36 -2.16
N GLY A 112 -5.78 11.65 -0.90
CA GLY A 112 -4.73 11.38 0.10
C GLY A 112 -5.21 11.66 1.51
N CYS A 113 -4.30 11.52 2.47
CA CYS A 113 -4.56 11.84 3.86
C CYS A 113 -5.01 13.29 4.03
N HIS A 114 -5.72 13.57 5.11
CA HIS A 114 -6.23 14.91 5.40
C HIS A 114 -5.13 15.97 5.29
N ARG A 115 -5.34 16.94 4.38
CA ARG A 115 -4.42 18.05 4.09
C ARG A 115 -3.03 17.65 3.57
N CYS A 116 -2.82 16.40 3.16
CA CYS A 116 -1.57 15.99 2.55
C CYS A 116 -1.47 16.56 1.12
N PRO A 117 -0.41 17.33 0.79
CA PRO A 117 -0.26 17.92 -0.54
C PRO A 117 0.18 16.89 -1.61
N VAL A 118 0.64 15.70 -1.21
CA VAL A 118 1.10 14.68 -2.15
C VAL A 118 -0.06 14.02 -2.86
N GLN A 119 -1.13 13.66 -2.13
CA GLN A 119 -2.29 12.99 -2.68
C GLN A 119 -1.92 11.71 -3.47
N CYS A 120 -1.16 10.82 -2.82
CA CYS A 120 -0.59 9.64 -3.47
C CYS A 120 -1.59 8.49 -3.75
N VAL A 121 -2.83 8.57 -3.29
CA VAL A 121 -3.85 7.56 -3.54
C VAL A 121 -4.51 7.81 -4.89
N ARG A 122 -4.47 6.82 -5.78
CA ARG A 122 -5.22 6.84 -7.05
C ARG A 122 -6.67 6.47 -6.77
N LEU A 123 -7.61 7.21 -7.35
CA LEU A 123 -9.01 6.84 -7.37
C LEU A 123 -9.31 6.01 -8.61
N VAL A 124 -10.11 4.96 -8.45
CA VAL A 124 -10.57 4.09 -9.54
C VAL A 124 -12.08 3.95 -9.48
N LYS A 125 -12.71 3.61 -10.61
CA LYS A 125 -14.14 3.36 -10.65
C LYS A 125 -14.52 2.08 -9.91
N SER A 126 -15.55 2.17 -9.05
CA SER A 126 -16.18 1.01 -8.41
C SER A 126 -17.68 1.26 -8.33
N GLY A 127 -18.48 0.41 -8.98
CA GLY A 127 -19.93 0.57 -9.01
C GLY A 127 -20.35 1.95 -9.50
N ALA A 128 -21.15 2.67 -8.69
CA ALA A 128 -21.66 4.02 -9.04
C ALA A 128 -20.70 5.15 -8.65
N GLY A 129 -19.56 4.87 -8.05
CA GLY A 129 -18.64 5.89 -7.50
C GLY A 129 -17.18 5.62 -7.78
N ASN A 130 -16.33 6.33 -7.06
CA ASN A 130 -14.89 6.14 -7.03
C ASN A 130 -14.48 5.57 -5.68
N THR A 131 -13.52 4.64 -5.68
CA THR A 131 -12.88 4.09 -4.49
C THR A 131 -11.36 4.28 -4.57
N ALA A 132 -10.67 4.04 -3.45
CA ALA A 132 -9.22 4.00 -3.43
C ALA A 132 -8.70 2.82 -4.26
N GLY A 133 -7.89 3.11 -5.27
CA GLY A 133 -7.19 2.10 -6.05
C GLY A 133 -6.05 1.45 -5.27
N PRO A 134 -5.48 0.37 -5.81
CA PRO A 134 -4.42 -0.34 -5.15
C PRO A 134 -3.13 0.50 -5.05
N GLU A 135 -2.49 0.45 -3.91
CA GLU A 135 -1.14 0.95 -3.68
C GLU A 135 -0.11 -0.12 -4.08
N TYR A 136 1.17 0.24 -4.06
CA TYR A 136 2.26 -0.67 -4.44
C TYR A 136 2.15 -2.04 -3.78
N GLU A 137 1.99 -2.09 -2.46
CA GLU A 137 1.93 -3.35 -1.72
C GLU A 137 0.69 -4.19 -2.08
N SER A 138 -0.44 -3.54 -2.34
CA SER A 138 -1.65 -4.22 -2.78
C SER A 138 -1.52 -4.77 -4.20
N ILE A 139 -0.87 -4.01 -5.11
CA ILE A 139 -0.56 -4.48 -6.46
C ILE A 139 0.35 -5.71 -6.38
N TRP A 140 1.41 -5.63 -5.56
CA TRP A 140 2.33 -6.73 -5.37
C TRP A 140 1.64 -7.99 -4.83
N ALA A 141 0.90 -7.85 -3.74
CA ALA A 141 0.30 -9.01 -3.06
C ALA A 141 -0.81 -9.69 -3.88
N LEU A 142 -1.68 -8.91 -4.53
CA LEU A 142 -2.81 -9.44 -5.32
C LEU A 142 -2.43 -9.74 -6.79
N GLY A 143 -1.27 -9.26 -7.23
CA GLY A 143 -0.73 -9.44 -8.57
C GLY A 143 0.42 -10.44 -8.60
N PRO A 144 1.69 -9.98 -8.64
CA PRO A 144 2.88 -10.83 -8.77
C PRO A 144 2.95 -11.97 -7.78
N GLN A 145 2.62 -11.74 -6.52
CA GLN A 145 2.62 -12.77 -5.47
C GLN A 145 1.70 -13.96 -5.83
N CYS A 146 0.59 -13.68 -6.54
CA CYS A 146 -0.35 -14.66 -7.05
C CYS A 146 -0.13 -15.01 -8.55
N GLY A 147 0.93 -14.48 -9.19
CA GLY A 147 1.22 -14.69 -10.61
C GLY A 147 0.25 -13.98 -11.56
N ILE A 148 -0.44 -12.92 -11.12
CA ILE A 148 -1.48 -12.22 -11.89
C ILE A 148 -0.95 -10.90 -12.44
N GLY A 149 -0.89 -10.78 -13.77
CA GLY A 149 -0.46 -9.58 -14.50
C GLY A 149 -1.59 -8.77 -15.13
N ASP A 150 -2.82 -8.90 -14.62
CA ASP A 150 -4.01 -8.21 -15.11
C ASP A 150 -4.45 -7.12 -14.11
N LEU A 151 -4.27 -5.87 -14.51
CA LEU A 151 -4.52 -4.71 -13.66
C LEU A 151 -6.00 -4.60 -13.24
N GLU A 152 -6.94 -4.91 -14.13
CA GLU A 152 -8.37 -4.87 -13.80
C GLU A 152 -8.73 -5.87 -12.70
N THR A 153 -8.18 -7.08 -12.76
CA THR A 153 -8.36 -8.10 -11.71
C THR A 153 -7.76 -7.62 -10.39
N ILE A 154 -6.57 -7.02 -10.40
CA ILE A 154 -5.92 -6.48 -9.19
C ILE A 154 -6.76 -5.36 -8.58
N VAL A 155 -7.27 -4.43 -9.38
CA VAL A 155 -8.15 -3.34 -8.92
C VAL A 155 -9.44 -3.91 -8.32
N ARG A 156 -10.06 -4.90 -8.95
CA ARG A 156 -11.26 -5.56 -8.41
C ARG A 156 -10.98 -6.29 -7.10
N ALA A 157 -9.87 -7.02 -7.02
CA ALA A 157 -9.45 -7.72 -5.80
C ALA A 157 -9.19 -6.75 -4.65
N ASN A 158 -8.49 -5.64 -4.91
CA ASN A 158 -8.26 -4.57 -3.94
C ASN A 158 -9.58 -3.96 -3.45
N THR A 159 -10.49 -3.64 -4.36
CA THR A 159 -11.81 -3.10 -4.01
C THR A 159 -12.59 -4.08 -3.14
N LEU A 160 -12.60 -5.35 -3.50
CA LEU A 160 -13.29 -6.41 -2.75
C LEU A 160 -12.71 -6.57 -1.35
N CYS A 161 -11.39 -6.58 -1.20
CA CYS A 161 -10.74 -6.60 0.12
C CYS A 161 -11.16 -5.40 0.98
N ASN A 162 -11.16 -4.19 0.41
CA ASN A 162 -11.57 -2.98 1.12
C ASN A 162 -13.04 -3.02 1.56
N GLU A 163 -13.94 -3.48 0.69
CA GLU A 163 -15.38 -3.61 0.98
C GLU A 163 -15.66 -4.68 2.05
N LEU A 164 -14.88 -5.75 2.08
CA LEU A 164 -15.03 -6.86 3.03
C LEU A 164 -14.18 -6.67 4.31
N GLY A 165 -13.41 -5.57 4.42
CA GLY A 165 -12.56 -5.29 5.58
C GLY A 165 -11.36 -6.21 5.73
N LEU A 166 -10.84 -6.73 4.62
CA LEU A 166 -9.66 -7.59 4.57
C LEU A 166 -8.37 -6.78 4.28
N ASP A 167 -7.29 -7.15 4.94
CA ASP A 167 -5.96 -6.66 4.61
C ASP A 167 -5.48 -7.25 3.27
N THR A 168 -5.15 -6.40 2.31
CA THR A 168 -4.79 -6.82 0.95
C THR A 168 -3.49 -7.62 0.90
N ILE A 169 -2.51 -7.26 1.76
CA ILE A 169 -1.19 -7.88 1.79
C ILE A 169 -1.29 -9.30 2.34
N SER A 170 -1.89 -9.46 3.53
CA SER A 170 -2.08 -10.75 4.17
C SER A 170 -2.95 -11.69 3.33
N THR A 171 -4.00 -11.15 2.70
CA THR A 171 -4.89 -11.92 1.83
C THR A 171 -4.16 -12.43 0.60
N GLY A 172 -3.46 -11.56 -0.13
CA GLY A 172 -2.70 -11.95 -1.31
C GLY A 172 -1.57 -12.93 -0.99
N SER A 173 -0.82 -12.68 0.09
CA SER A 173 0.25 -13.59 0.54
C SER A 173 -0.28 -14.97 0.93
N THR A 174 -1.43 -15.04 1.61
CA THR A 174 -2.04 -16.32 1.97
C THR A 174 -2.51 -17.09 0.74
N ILE A 175 -3.13 -16.43 -0.23
CA ILE A 175 -3.57 -17.05 -1.48
C ILE A 175 -2.37 -17.51 -2.31
N GLY A 176 -1.31 -16.69 -2.42
CA GLY A 176 -0.06 -17.04 -3.08
C GLY A 176 0.62 -18.27 -2.45
N CYS A 177 0.65 -18.34 -1.12
CA CYS A 177 1.11 -19.52 -0.38
C CYS A 177 0.28 -20.76 -0.71
N ALA A 178 -1.05 -20.64 -0.75
CA ALA A 178 -1.94 -21.76 -1.11
C ALA A 178 -1.70 -22.24 -2.56
N MET A 179 -1.47 -21.29 -3.49
CA MET A 179 -1.14 -21.60 -4.88
C MET A 179 0.17 -22.40 -4.99
N GLU A 180 1.20 -22.02 -4.24
CA GLU A 180 2.46 -22.76 -4.22
C GLU A 180 2.31 -24.15 -3.58
N LEU A 181 1.61 -24.25 -2.45
CA LEU A 181 1.34 -25.53 -1.79
C LEU A 181 0.57 -26.48 -2.71
N ALA A 182 -0.40 -25.97 -3.47
CA ALA A 182 -1.13 -26.75 -4.48
C ALA A 182 -0.22 -27.18 -5.64
N GLU A 183 0.62 -26.27 -6.17
CA GLU A 183 1.61 -26.56 -7.22
C GLU A 183 2.59 -27.67 -6.80
N LYS A 184 2.99 -27.69 -5.52
CA LYS A 184 3.87 -28.72 -4.94
C LYS A 184 3.14 -30.02 -4.58
N GLY A 185 1.82 -30.11 -4.76
CA GLY A 185 1.03 -31.28 -4.37
C GLY A 185 0.89 -31.47 -2.85
N LEU A 186 1.15 -30.44 -2.07
CA LEU A 186 1.07 -30.44 -0.60
C LEU A 186 -0.30 -30.04 -0.08
N LEU A 187 -1.12 -29.46 -0.95
CA LEU A 187 -2.47 -29.00 -0.68
C LEU A 187 -3.39 -29.47 -1.79
N ASP A 188 -4.45 -30.17 -1.42
CA ASP A 188 -5.52 -30.52 -2.38
C ASP A 188 -6.40 -29.28 -2.61
N SER A 189 -6.08 -28.56 -3.70
CA SER A 189 -6.77 -27.33 -4.11
C SER A 189 -6.61 -27.14 -5.61
N SER A 190 -7.62 -26.57 -6.24
CA SER A 190 -7.59 -26.19 -7.67
C SER A 190 -6.91 -24.83 -7.92
N LEU A 191 -6.51 -24.12 -6.87
CA LEU A 191 -5.83 -22.84 -7.00
C LEU A 191 -4.47 -23.00 -7.70
N LYS A 192 -4.18 -22.09 -8.62
CA LYS A 192 -2.90 -22.06 -9.36
C LYS A 192 -2.48 -20.61 -9.62
N PHE A 193 -1.19 -20.39 -9.77
CA PHE A 193 -0.68 -19.08 -10.16
C PHE A 193 -1.30 -18.59 -11.47
N GLY A 194 -1.72 -17.32 -11.46
CA GLY A 194 -2.41 -16.69 -12.60
C GLY A 194 -3.92 -16.91 -12.66
N ASP A 195 -4.51 -17.65 -11.71
CA ASP A 195 -5.96 -17.89 -11.65
C ASP A 195 -6.70 -16.64 -11.11
N ARG A 196 -7.15 -15.79 -12.03
CA ARG A 196 -7.88 -14.57 -11.73
C ARG A 196 -9.21 -14.82 -11.03
N ALA A 197 -9.96 -15.83 -11.49
CA ALA A 197 -11.26 -16.19 -10.92
C ALA A 197 -11.07 -16.77 -9.51
N GLY A 198 -10.10 -17.66 -9.35
CA GLY A 198 -9.74 -18.25 -8.07
C GLY A 198 -9.32 -17.21 -7.04
N LEU A 199 -8.56 -16.17 -7.43
CA LEU A 199 -8.22 -15.05 -6.54
C LEU A 199 -9.49 -14.38 -6.00
N LEU A 200 -10.39 -13.93 -6.87
CA LEU A 200 -11.60 -13.19 -6.48
C LEU A 200 -12.55 -14.05 -5.63
N THR A 201 -12.70 -15.32 -5.99
CA THR A 201 -13.50 -16.28 -5.22
C THR A 201 -12.88 -16.49 -3.83
N SER A 202 -11.56 -16.70 -3.75
CA SER A 202 -10.87 -16.91 -2.47
C SER A 202 -10.99 -15.71 -1.53
N ILE A 203 -10.92 -14.47 -2.02
CA ILE A 203 -11.13 -13.27 -1.22
C ILE A 203 -12.52 -13.29 -0.57
N ASN A 204 -13.55 -13.57 -1.38
CA ASN A 204 -14.92 -13.64 -0.89
C ASN A 204 -15.10 -14.79 0.14
N ASP A 205 -14.54 -15.96 -0.15
CA ASP A 205 -14.63 -17.12 0.72
C ASP A 205 -13.87 -16.91 2.05
N ILE A 206 -12.73 -16.22 2.04
CA ILE A 206 -11.99 -15.80 3.25
C ILE A 206 -12.87 -14.92 4.13
N ALA A 207 -13.49 -13.89 3.55
CA ALA A 207 -14.31 -12.93 4.30
C ALA A 207 -15.51 -13.61 4.98
N HIS A 208 -16.11 -14.58 4.33
CA HIS A 208 -17.28 -15.31 4.85
C HIS A 208 -16.93 -16.63 5.54
N ARG A 209 -15.66 -16.97 5.64
CA ARG A 209 -15.17 -18.24 6.17
C ARG A 209 -15.89 -19.46 5.56
N SER A 210 -16.13 -19.44 4.26
CA SER A 210 -16.86 -20.48 3.56
C SER A 210 -15.93 -21.48 2.88
N GLY A 211 -16.24 -22.77 3.00
CA GLY A 211 -15.51 -23.83 2.30
C GLY A 211 -13.99 -23.78 2.56
N PHE A 212 -13.20 -23.72 1.49
CA PHE A 212 -11.75 -23.64 1.58
C PHE A 212 -11.28 -22.27 2.13
N GLY A 213 -12.10 -21.23 1.96
CA GLY A 213 -11.82 -19.89 2.50
C GLY A 213 -11.67 -19.86 4.03
N ASP A 214 -12.32 -20.75 4.76
CA ASP A 214 -12.14 -20.84 6.23
C ASP A 214 -10.70 -21.23 6.62
N ARG A 215 -10.08 -22.14 5.85
CA ARG A 215 -8.66 -22.49 6.04
C ARG A 215 -7.72 -21.34 5.64
N LEU A 216 -8.02 -20.63 4.55
CA LEU A 216 -7.25 -19.47 4.11
C LEU A 216 -7.35 -18.32 5.11
N ALA A 217 -8.49 -18.12 5.77
CA ALA A 217 -8.70 -17.08 6.77
C ALA A 217 -7.78 -17.20 8.00
N GLU A 218 -7.15 -18.35 8.21
CA GLU A 218 -6.16 -18.57 9.27
C GLU A 218 -4.78 -17.96 8.95
N GLY A 219 -4.54 -17.56 7.71
CA GLY A 219 -3.29 -16.96 7.24
C GLY A 219 -2.26 -17.99 6.76
N SER A 220 -1.22 -17.48 6.05
CA SER A 220 -0.21 -18.30 5.37
C SER A 220 0.51 -19.29 6.30
N LEU A 221 0.94 -18.84 7.48
CA LEU A 221 1.71 -19.68 8.41
C LEU A 221 0.90 -20.87 8.93
N ARG A 222 -0.34 -20.64 9.38
CA ARG A 222 -1.19 -21.72 9.89
C ARG A 222 -1.59 -22.68 8.78
N LEU A 223 -1.90 -22.17 7.60
CA LEU A 223 -2.19 -22.97 6.41
C LEU A 223 -1.00 -23.87 6.07
N ALA A 224 0.19 -23.29 5.89
CA ALA A 224 1.39 -24.05 5.52
C ALA A 224 1.80 -25.05 6.60
N THR A 225 1.65 -24.71 7.88
CA THR A 225 1.89 -25.64 9.00
C THR A 225 0.93 -26.81 8.97
N SER A 226 -0.36 -26.58 8.67
CA SER A 226 -1.36 -27.66 8.54
C SER A 226 -1.05 -28.64 7.39
N CYS A 227 -0.29 -28.18 6.39
CA CYS A 227 0.20 -28.99 5.28
C CYS A 227 1.59 -29.63 5.56
N GLY A 228 2.16 -29.48 6.78
CA GLY A 228 3.49 -29.98 7.11
C GLY A 228 4.63 -29.21 6.42
N ALA A 229 4.38 -28.01 5.92
CA ALA A 229 5.30 -27.28 5.07
C ALA A 229 5.44 -25.79 5.44
N PRO A 230 5.71 -25.44 6.72
CA PRO A 230 5.72 -24.05 7.19
C PRO A 230 6.72 -23.13 6.46
N LYS A 231 7.70 -23.71 5.79
CA LYS A 231 8.72 -22.97 5.02
C LYS A 231 8.17 -22.21 3.81
N TYR A 232 6.94 -22.47 3.38
CA TYR A 232 6.27 -21.78 2.28
C TYR A 232 5.41 -20.59 2.75
N ALA A 233 5.37 -20.31 4.03
CA ALA A 233 4.68 -19.13 4.57
C ALA A 233 5.62 -17.91 4.61
N PHE A 234 5.19 -16.83 3.98
CA PHE A 234 5.88 -15.54 3.95
C PHE A 234 4.92 -14.45 4.40
#